data_d8d686311438963cb505ef621dd08012
#
_entry.id   d8d686311438963cb505ef621dd08012
#
_cell.length_a   1.000
_cell.length_b   1.000
_cell.length_c   1.000
_cell.angle_alpha   90.00
_cell.angle_beta   90.00
_cell.angle_gamma   90.00
#
_symmetry.space_group_name_H-M   'P 1'
#
loop_
_entity.id
_entity.type
_entity.pdbx_description
1 polymer ?
#
loop_
_entity_poly.entity_id
_entity_poly.type
_entity_poly.pdbx_seq_one_letter_code
_entity_poly.pdbx_strand_id
1 'polypeptide(L)'
;MDAYSEHRYGSFIPQHLATKEFFELAAARLGTNGVLAYNVIGTWRSGKPDLVGALYKTLQAVFPQVYGFPASDSQNVVLIATREPRRLDFNALNQRAAVLLNRRRVTLPTFRQRLYALQSAPPASAARAPLLTGDHAPVEGYRRGFCRLLGAFGEVAQLEGHLSDTLMPERGKPHYES
;
A
#
# COMPACT_ATOMS: atom_id res chain seq x y z
N MET A 1 -5.44 2.71 7.17
CA MET A 1 -4.43 2.49 8.21
C MET A 1 -3.07 2.51 7.54
N ASP A 2 -2.17 3.27 8.07
CA ASP A 2 -0.80 3.44 7.60
C ASP A 2 0.10 3.40 8.85
N ALA A 3 0.27 2.21 9.39
CA ALA A 3 0.96 1.99 10.66
C ALA A 3 2.29 1.29 10.40
N TYR A 4 3.32 2.11 10.20
CA TYR A 4 4.68 1.64 10.10
C TYR A 4 5.48 2.05 11.33
N SER A 5 6.25 1.11 11.87
CA SER A 5 7.30 1.40 12.84
C SER A 5 8.61 1.57 12.10
N GLU A 6 9.29 2.68 12.36
CA GLU A 6 10.63 2.91 11.84
C GLU A 6 11.68 2.25 12.75
N HIS A 7 12.58 1.53 12.16
CA HIS A 7 13.74 0.96 12.82
C HIS A 7 14.96 1.17 11.91
N ARG A 8 16.18 1.17 12.49
CA ARG A 8 17.44 1.30 11.72
C ARG A 8 17.57 0.32 10.52
N TYR A 9 16.69 -0.64 10.40
CA TYR A 9 16.64 -1.61 9.30
C TYR A 9 15.42 -1.42 8.38
N GLY A 10 14.73 -0.26 8.41
CA GLY A 10 13.59 0.08 7.54
C GLY A 10 12.24 0.10 8.25
N SER A 11 11.23 0.47 7.51
CA SER A 11 9.84 0.54 7.98
C SER A 11 9.18 -0.84 7.91
N PHE A 12 8.42 -1.22 8.93
CA PHE A 12 7.68 -2.48 8.97
C PHE A 12 6.31 -2.31 9.64
N ILE A 13 5.38 -3.15 9.25
CA ILE A 13 4.06 -3.22 9.89
C ILE A 13 4.21 -4.03 11.18
N PRO A 14 3.79 -3.48 12.34
CA PRO A 14 3.75 -4.24 13.58
C PRO A 14 2.93 -5.53 13.44
N GLN A 15 3.50 -6.65 13.87
CA GLN A 15 2.91 -7.98 13.67
C GLN A 15 1.44 -8.06 14.13
N HIS A 16 1.12 -7.52 15.30
CA HIS A 16 -0.22 -7.54 15.87
C HIS A 16 -1.26 -6.74 15.06
N LEU A 17 -0.83 -5.87 14.15
CA LEU A 17 -1.71 -5.09 13.26
C LEU A 17 -1.93 -5.76 11.89
N ALA A 18 -1.33 -6.92 11.66
CA ALA A 18 -1.41 -7.65 10.39
C ALA A 18 -2.20 -8.97 10.51
N THR A 19 -2.72 -9.29 11.70
CA THR A 19 -3.33 -10.58 11.98
C THR A 19 -4.84 -10.62 11.70
N LYS A 20 -5.36 -11.81 11.50
CA LYS A 20 -6.80 -12.06 11.31
C LYS A 20 -7.60 -11.51 12.49
N GLU A 21 -7.14 -11.74 13.72
CA GLU A 21 -7.78 -11.29 14.95
C GLU A 21 -7.88 -9.77 15.03
N PHE A 22 -6.82 -9.07 14.61
CA PHE A 22 -6.85 -7.61 14.48
C PHE A 22 -7.91 -7.16 13.47
N PHE A 23 -7.98 -7.80 12.31
CA PHE A 23 -8.97 -7.45 11.29
C PHE A 23 -10.40 -7.80 11.72
N GLU A 24 -10.61 -8.86 12.48
CA GLU A 24 -11.91 -9.19 13.11
C GLU A 24 -12.35 -8.09 14.08
N LEU A 25 -11.44 -7.61 14.93
CA LEU A 25 -11.70 -6.48 15.85
C LEU A 25 -12.01 -5.19 15.05
N ALA A 26 -11.26 -4.92 13.99
CA ALA A 26 -11.51 -3.77 13.13
C ALA A 26 -12.88 -3.87 12.45
N ALA A 27 -13.22 -5.05 11.88
CA ALA A 27 -14.50 -5.30 11.25
C ALA A 27 -15.68 -5.15 12.21
N ALA A 28 -15.53 -5.59 13.46
CA ALA A 28 -16.56 -5.44 14.50
C ALA A 28 -16.83 -3.97 14.87
N ARG A 29 -15.84 -3.08 14.69
CA ARG A 29 -15.98 -1.64 14.96
C ARG A 29 -16.48 -0.84 13.75
N LEU A 30 -16.46 -1.43 12.56
CA LEU A 30 -16.98 -0.80 11.35
C LEU A 30 -18.51 -0.97 11.27
N GLY A 31 -19.22 0.10 10.91
CA GLY A 31 -20.65 0.03 10.58
C GLY A 31 -20.89 -0.76 9.29
N THR A 32 -22.15 -0.91 8.90
CA THR A 32 -22.57 -1.69 7.72
C THR A 32 -21.89 -1.24 6.42
N ASN A 33 -21.68 0.07 6.26
CA ASN A 33 -20.97 0.66 5.11
C ASN A 33 -19.50 0.97 5.42
N GLY A 34 -18.96 0.38 6.47
CA GLY A 34 -17.60 0.65 6.92
C GLY A 34 -16.55 0.12 5.94
N VAL A 35 -15.47 0.86 5.84
CA VAL A 35 -14.33 0.57 4.95
C VAL A 35 -13.05 0.64 5.76
N LEU A 36 -12.21 -0.37 5.61
CA LEU A 36 -10.84 -0.38 6.10
C LEU A 36 -9.91 -0.14 4.90
N ALA A 37 -9.11 0.92 4.95
CA ALA A 37 -8.01 1.16 4.02
C ALA A 37 -6.69 0.82 4.69
N TYR A 38 -5.89 -0.02 4.04
CA TYR A 38 -4.63 -0.52 4.58
C TYR A 38 -3.51 -0.34 3.56
N ASN A 39 -2.50 0.45 3.90
CA ASN A 39 -1.34 0.67 3.04
C ASN A 39 -0.27 -0.40 3.30
N VAL A 40 0.26 -0.99 2.24
CA VAL A 40 1.26 -2.06 2.28
C VAL A 40 2.41 -1.71 1.36
N ILE A 41 3.63 -1.75 1.87
CA ILE A 41 4.83 -1.65 1.04
C ILE A 41 5.03 -3.00 0.33
N GLY A 42 5.00 -2.99 -1.00
CA GLY A 42 5.14 -4.19 -1.82
C GLY A 42 4.58 -4.00 -3.23
N THR A 43 4.49 -5.07 -3.99
CA THR A 43 3.99 -5.05 -5.37
C THR A 43 2.83 -6.01 -5.56
N TRP A 44 1.87 -5.67 -6.45
CA TRP A 44 0.74 -6.54 -6.76
C TRP A 44 1.12 -7.78 -7.59
N ARG A 45 2.17 -7.65 -8.40
CA ARG A 45 2.56 -8.64 -9.40
C ARG A 45 3.66 -9.59 -8.94
N SER A 46 3.88 -9.73 -7.64
CA SER A 46 4.86 -10.69 -7.13
C SER A 46 4.46 -12.13 -7.47
N GLY A 47 5.36 -12.86 -8.10
CA GLY A 47 5.19 -14.29 -8.35
C GLY A 47 5.55 -15.19 -7.16
N LYS A 48 6.09 -14.62 -6.08
CA LYS A 48 6.49 -15.32 -4.85
C LYS A 48 5.57 -14.89 -3.71
N PRO A 49 5.35 -15.74 -2.69
CA PRO A 49 4.65 -15.33 -1.48
C PRO A 49 5.29 -14.06 -0.89
N ASP A 50 4.47 -13.06 -0.61
CA ASP A 50 4.88 -11.76 -0.09
C ASP A 50 3.85 -11.22 0.90
N LEU A 51 4.18 -10.08 1.52
CA LEU A 51 3.32 -9.44 2.51
C LEU A 51 2.00 -8.94 1.91
N VAL A 52 2.00 -8.48 0.65
CA VAL A 52 0.78 -8.04 -0.04
C VAL A 52 -0.20 -9.20 -0.18
N GLY A 53 0.28 -10.36 -0.66
CA GLY A 53 -0.54 -11.56 -0.78
C GLY A 53 -1.03 -12.10 0.56
N ALA A 54 -0.17 -12.10 1.59
CA ALA A 54 -0.53 -12.57 2.91
C ALA A 54 -1.60 -11.68 3.56
N LEU A 55 -1.44 -10.36 3.50
CA LEU A 55 -2.43 -9.40 4.00
C LEU A 55 -3.73 -9.45 3.20
N TYR A 56 -3.64 -9.53 1.87
CA TYR A 56 -4.84 -9.69 1.03
C TYR A 56 -5.65 -10.91 1.43
N LYS A 57 -4.98 -12.07 1.56
CA LYS A 57 -5.61 -13.34 1.98
C LYS A 57 -6.21 -13.24 3.39
N THR A 58 -5.49 -12.59 4.31
CA THR A 58 -5.94 -12.43 5.71
C THR A 58 -7.16 -11.51 5.78
N LEU A 59 -7.16 -10.41 5.02
CA LEU A 59 -8.33 -9.53 4.91
C LEU A 59 -9.53 -10.26 4.29
N GLN A 60 -9.33 -11.09 3.25
CA GLN A 60 -10.40 -11.88 2.64
C GLN A 60 -11.01 -12.92 3.60
N ALA A 61 -10.28 -13.38 4.60
CA ALA A 61 -10.82 -14.29 5.61
C ALA A 61 -11.80 -13.59 6.58
N VAL A 62 -11.82 -12.25 6.59
CA VAL A 62 -12.63 -11.44 7.51
C VAL A 62 -13.68 -10.60 6.79
N PHE A 63 -13.32 -10.02 5.64
CA PHE A 63 -14.17 -9.11 4.90
C PHE A 63 -14.74 -9.75 3.64
N PRO A 64 -16.03 -9.53 3.33
CA PRO A 64 -16.66 -10.04 2.11
C PRO A 64 -15.96 -9.58 0.82
N GLN A 65 -15.46 -8.34 0.82
CA GLN A 65 -14.79 -7.78 -0.37
C GLN A 65 -13.48 -7.11 0.01
N VAL A 66 -12.44 -7.43 -0.78
CA VAL A 66 -11.12 -6.78 -0.71
C VAL A 66 -10.73 -6.33 -2.10
N TYR A 67 -10.30 -5.08 -2.22
CA TYR A 67 -9.83 -4.44 -3.44
C TYR A 67 -8.37 -4.05 -3.31
N GLY A 68 -7.62 -4.13 -4.40
CA GLY A 68 -6.22 -3.70 -4.45
C GLY A 68 -6.04 -2.52 -5.40
N PHE A 69 -5.26 -1.54 -4.93
CA PHE A 69 -4.89 -0.35 -5.70
C PHE A 69 -3.37 -0.16 -5.57
N PRO A 70 -2.56 -0.80 -6.43
CA PRO A 70 -1.13 -0.54 -6.47
C PRO A 70 -0.87 0.90 -6.93
N ALA A 71 0.10 1.54 -6.30
CA ALA A 71 0.58 2.85 -6.73
C ALA A 71 1.40 2.72 -8.02
N SER A 72 1.38 3.77 -8.86
CA SER A 72 2.11 3.80 -10.14
C SER A 72 3.57 4.19 -9.98
N ASP A 73 3.87 4.97 -8.95
CA ASP A 73 5.12 5.69 -8.74
C ASP A 73 5.90 5.24 -7.48
N SER A 74 5.37 4.25 -6.78
CA SER A 74 6.00 3.71 -5.59
C SER A 74 5.68 2.23 -5.40
N GLN A 75 6.46 1.56 -4.54
CA GLN A 75 6.18 0.18 -4.15
C GLN A 75 5.15 0.13 -3.01
N ASN A 76 3.99 0.75 -3.23
CA ASN A 76 2.88 0.71 -2.29
C ASN A 76 1.64 0.11 -2.93
N VAL A 77 0.89 -0.63 -2.14
CA VAL A 77 -0.42 -1.16 -2.49
C VAL A 77 -1.41 -0.74 -1.41
N VAL A 78 -2.48 -0.06 -1.79
CA VAL A 78 -3.59 0.19 -0.86
C VAL A 78 -4.60 -0.94 -1.00
N LEU A 79 -4.81 -1.69 0.09
CA LEU A 79 -5.86 -2.68 0.22
C LEU A 79 -7.09 -2.01 0.83
N ILE A 80 -8.23 -2.14 0.17
CA ILE A 80 -9.52 -1.64 0.65
C ILE A 80 -10.40 -2.84 0.97
N ALA A 81 -10.71 -3.02 2.25
CA ALA A 81 -11.62 -4.06 2.72
C ALA A 81 -12.95 -3.45 3.15
N THR A 82 -14.07 -4.07 2.81
CA THR A 82 -15.40 -3.53 3.09
C THR A 82 -16.37 -4.64 3.48
N ARG A 83 -17.36 -4.29 4.31
CA ARG A 83 -18.46 -5.17 4.71
C ARG A 83 -19.58 -5.26 3.66
N GLU A 84 -19.48 -4.52 2.56
CA GLU A 84 -20.43 -4.62 1.44
C GLU A 84 -20.40 -6.06 0.87
N PRO A 85 -21.51 -6.79 0.85
CA PRO A 85 -21.53 -8.18 0.37
C PRO A 85 -21.31 -8.27 -1.15
N ARG A 86 -21.75 -7.24 -1.89
CA ARG A 86 -21.64 -7.19 -3.35
C ARG A 86 -20.34 -6.57 -3.79
N ARG A 87 -19.59 -7.28 -4.63
CA ARG A 87 -18.41 -6.71 -5.27
C ARG A 87 -18.81 -5.61 -6.27
N LEU A 88 -18.18 -4.47 -6.15
CA LEU A 88 -18.31 -3.39 -7.12
C LEU A 88 -17.21 -3.55 -8.18
N ASP A 89 -17.59 -3.50 -9.44
CA ASP A 89 -16.68 -3.44 -10.56
C ASP A 89 -16.19 -1.99 -10.80
N PHE A 90 -15.29 -1.84 -11.77
CA PHE A 90 -14.76 -0.54 -12.16
C PHE A 90 -15.87 0.44 -12.56
N ASN A 91 -16.87 -0.02 -13.32
CA ASN A 91 -17.96 0.85 -13.82
C ASN A 91 -18.81 1.39 -12.67
N ALA A 92 -19.20 0.53 -11.74
CA ALA A 92 -19.96 0.92 -10.55
C ALA A 92 -19.18 1.91 -9.66
N LEU A 93 -17.88 1.68 -9.46
CA LEU A 93 -17.02 2.59 -8.71
C LEU A 93 -16.84 3.93 -9.43
N ASN A 94 -16.67 3.92 -10.75
CA ASN A 94 -16.54 5.13 -11.56
C ASN A 94 -17.83 5.97 -11.55
N GLN A 95 -19.02 5.35 -11.61
CA GLN A 95 -20.30 6.03 -11.46
C GLN A 95 -20.43 6.69 -10.07
N ARG A 96 -20.11 5.96 -9.00
CA ARG A 96 -20.10 6.51 -7.63
C ARG A 96 -19.13 7.69 -7.50
N ALA A 97 -17.94 7.57 -8.08
CA ALA A 97 -16.94 8.64 -8.08
C ALA A 97 -17.45 9.89 -8.81
N ALA A 98 -18.12 9.74 -9.96
CA ALA A 98 -18.70 10.85 -10.67
C ALA A 98 -19.77 11.60 -9.83
N VAL A 99 -20.60 10.87 -9.10
CA VAL A 99 -21.58 11.48 -8.18
C VAL A 99 -20.90 12.27 -7.07
N LEU A 100 -19.82 11.72 -6.48
CA LEU A 100 -19.07 12.41 -5.40
C LEU A 100 -18.41 13.70 -5.90
N LEU A 101 -17.83 13.67 -7.09
CA LEU A 101 -17.22 14.84 -7.73
C LEU A 101 -18.26 15.92 -8.08
N ASN A 102 -19.38 15.52 -8.70
CA ASN A 102 -20.45 16.44 -9.07
C ASN A 102 -21.09 17.12 -7.83
N ARG A 103 -21.17 16.38 -6.72
CA ARG A 103 -21.64 16.92 -5.43
C ARG A 103 -20.56 17.65 -4.64
N ARG A 104 -19.36 17.84 -5.21
CA ARG A 104 -18.20 18.46 -4.55
C ARG A 104 -17.83 17.83 -3.20
N ARG A 105 -18.14 16.54 -3.00
CA ARG A 105 -17.75 15.79 -1.79
C ARG A 105 -16.30 15.38 -1.83
N VAL A 106 -15.73 15.30 -3.04
CA VAL A 106 -14.31 15.08 -3.29
C VAL A 106 -13.84 16.17 -4.24
N THR A 107 -12.75 16.84 -3.88
CA THR A 107 -12.18 17.96 -4.65
C THR A 107 -10.87 17.61 -5.34
N LEU A 108 -10.33 16.39 -5.10
CA LEU A 108 -9.08 15.94 -5.70
C LEU A 108 -9.23 15.74 -7.21
N PRO A 109 -8.54 16.52 -8.07
CA PRO A 109 -8.71 16.44 -9.53
C PRO A 109 -8.44 15.07 -10.11
N THR A 110 -7.46 14.34 -9.52
CA THR A 110 -7.02 13.01 -9.98
C THR A 110 -7.85 11.86 -9.39
N PHE A 111 -8.94 12.13 -8.65
CA PHE A 111 -9.69 11.10 -7.93
C PHE A 111 -10.20 9.98 -8.84
N ARG A 112 -10.79 10.33 -9.99
CA ARG A 112 -11.27 9.31 -10.96
C ARG A 112 -10.12 8.51 -11.59
N GLN A 113 -8.99 9.15 -11.84
CA GLN A 113 -7.83 8.48 -12.44
C GLN A 113 -7.27 7.39 -11.52
N ARG A 114 -7.37 7.56 -10.20
CA ARG A 114 -6.94 6.56 -9.22
C ARG A 114 -7.72 5.25 -9.30
N LEU A 115 -8.94 5.28 -9.84
CA LEU A 115 -9.74 4.06 -10.03
C LEU A 115 -9.16 3.13 -11.09
N TYR A 116 -8.35 3.63 -12.03
CA TYR A 116 -7.69 2.79 -13.03
C TYR A 116 -6.62 1.86 -12.42
N ALA A 117 -6.17 2.13 -11.21
CA ALA A 117 -5.29 1.24 -10.47
C ALA A 117 -6.02 0.01 -9.87
N LEU A 118 -7.37 -0.01 -9.89
CA LEU A 118 -8.15 -1.12 -9.37
C LEU A 118 -7.75 -2.44 -10.02
N GLN A 119 -7.38 -3.40 -9.20
CA GLN A 119 -7.09 -4.77 -9.65
C GLN A 119 -8.36 -5.62 -9.61
N SER A 120 -8.68 -6.23 -10.73
CA SER A 120 -9.87 -7.10 -10.88
C SER A 120 -9.67 -8.49 -10.25
N ALA A 121 -8.44 -8.99 -10.24
CA ALA A 121 -8.05 -10.28 -9.71
C ALA A 121 -7.21 -10.14 -8.43
N PRO A 122 -7.20 -11.13 -7.54
CA PRO A 122 -6.28 -11.20 -6.41
C PRO A 122 -4.81 -11.16 -6.85
N PRO A 123 -3.87 -10.72 -5.98
CA PRO A 123 -2.46 -10.85 -6.28
C PRO A 123 -2.09 -12.35 -6.38
N ALA A 124 -1.28 -12.71 -7.36
CA ALA A 124 -0.87 -14.10 -7.59
C ALA A 124 -0.16 -14.72 -6.35
N SER A 125 0.52 -13.89 -5.57
CA SER A 125 1.16 -14.27 -4.32
C SER A 125 0.18 -14.75 -3.26
N ALA A 126 -1.09 -14.29 -3.24
CA ALA A 126 -2.09 -14.66 -2.23
C ALA A 126 -2.40 -16.16 -2.22
N ALA A 127 -2.36 -16.83 -3.37
CA ALA A 127 -2.66 -18.27 -3.46
C ALA A 127 -1.73 -19.11 -2.57
N ARG A 128 -0.46 -18.73 -2.46
CA ARG A 128 0.59 -19.45 -1.73
C ARG A 128 1.00 -18.77 -0.43
N ALA A 129 0.49 -17.58 -0.16
CA ALA A 129 0.79 -16.85 1.05
C ALA A 129 0.10 -17.48 2.27
N PRO A 130 0.70 -17.42 3.47
CA PRO A 130 0.06 -17.85 4.69
C PRO A 130 -1.09 -16.93 5.08
N LEU A 131 -2.01 -17.45 5.87
CA LEU A 131 -2.94 -16.65 6.65
C LEU A 131 -2.17 -16.12 7.88
N LEU A 132 -2.25 -14.82 8.13
CA LEU A 132 -1.57 -14.22 9.27
C LEU A 132 -2.50 -14.28 10.49
N THR A 133 -2.03 -14.96 11.56
CA THR A 133 -2.75 -15.09 12.84
C THR A 133 -1.88 -14.60 13.99
N GLY A 134 -2.45 -14.39 15.16
CA GLY A 134 -1.71 -13.96 16.35
C GLY A 134 -0.53 -14.88 16.67
N ASP A 135 -0.69 -16.20 16.45
CA ASP A 135 0.36 -17.19 16.69
C ASP A 135 1.33 -17.34 15.51
N HIS A 136 0.93 -16.90 14.30
CA HIS A 136 1.73 -17.05 13.09
C HIS A 136 1.54 -15.87 12.13
N ALA A 137 2.28 -14.79 12.37
CA ALA A 137 2.32 -13.64 11.46
C ALA A 137 3.79 -13.28 11.14
N PRO A 138 4.45 -14.02 10.21
CA PRO A 138 5.86 -13.83 9.88
C PRO A 138 6.09 -12.57 9.01
N VAL A 139 5.54 -11.43 9.41
CA VAL A 139 5.71 -10.15 8.70
C VAL A 139 7.19 -9.77 8.54
N GLU A 140 8.01 -10.15 9.50
CA GLU A 140 9.46 -9.93 9.45
C GLU A 140 10.18 -10.81 8.42
N GLY A 141 9.66 -11.99 8.14
CA GLY A 141 10.22 -12.90 7.14
C GLY A 141 10.19 -12.34 5.72
N TYR A 142 9.22 -11.49 5.42
CA TYR A 142 9.11 -10.80 4.12
C TYR A 142 10.11 -9.65 3.96
N ARG A 143 10.75 -9.18 5.05
CA ARG A 143 11.75 -8.11 5.05
C ARG A 143 13.02 -8.44 4.27
N ARG A 144 13.51 -9.70 4.35
CA ARG A 144 14.80 -10.08 3.75
C ARG A 144 14.80 -9.94 2.23
N GLY A 145 13.66 -10.13 1.57
CA GLY A 145 13.52 -9.90 0.13
C GLY A 145 13.47 -8.41 -0.23
N PHE A 146 12.83 -7.60 0.61
CA PHE A 146 12.62 -6.17 0.40
C PHE A 146 13.88 -5.34 0.68
N CYS A 147 14.61 -5.62 1.76
CA CYS A 147 15.89 -4.95 2.03
C CYS A 147 16.95 -5.22 0.95
N ARG A 148 16.92 -6.41 0.31
CA ARG A 148 17.79 -6.70 -0.83
C ARG A 148 17.44 -5.88 -2.07
N LEU A 149 16.15 -5.61 -2.29
CA LEU A 149 15.70 -4.76 -3.40
C LEU A 149 16.03 -3.27 -3.14
N LEU A 150 15.79 -2.76 -1.93
CA LEU A 150 16.12 -1.38 -1.56
C LEU A 150 17.63 -1.13 -1.56
N GLY A 151 18.45 -2.11 -1.17
CA GLY A 151 19.91 -2.02 -1.27
C GLY A 151 20.38 -1.85 -2.71
N ALA A 152 19.76 -2.56 -3.66
CA ALA A 152 20.05 -2.40 -5.09
C ALA A 152 19.61 -1.05 -5.65
N PHE A 153 18.49 -0.50 -5.18
CA PHE A 153 18.01 0.84 -5.57
C PHE A 153 18.76 1.97 -4.86
N GLY A 154 19.23 1.76 -3.63
CA GLY A 154 20.06 2.72 -2.91
C GLY A 154 21.41 2.95 -3.58
N GLU A 155 22.03 1.91 -4.15
CA GLU A 155 23.26 2.04 -4.95
C GLU A 155 23.02 2.81 -6.26
N VAL A 156 21.89 2.61 -6.93
CA VAL A 156 21.56 3.37 -8.16
C VAL A 156 21.27 4.83 -7.85
N ALA A 157 20.56 5.12 -6.76
CA ALA A 157 20.26 6.51 -6.34
C ALA A 157 21.55 7.26 -5.88
N GLN A 158 22.51 6.56 -5.28
CA GLN A 158 23.82 7.16 -4.95
C GLN A 158 24.66 7.43 -6.20
N LEU A 159 24.55 6.61 -7.26
CA LEU A 159 25.24 6.87 -8.53
C LEU A 159 24.63 8.05 -9.27
N GLU A 160 23.32 8.24 -9.24
CA GLU A 160 22.66 9.42 -9.84
C GLU A 160 22.92 10.70 -9.04
N GLY A 161 22.98 10.65 -7.71
CA GLY A 161 23.37 11.78 -6.85
C GLY A 161 24.80 12.24 -7.10
N HIS A 162 25.73 11.33 -7.35
CA HIS A 162 27.14 11.67 -7.64
C HIS A 162 27.34 12.31 -9.01
N LEU A 163 26.45 12.01 -9.98
CA LEU A 163 26.48 12.64 -11.32
C LEU A 163 25.88 14.04 -11.32
N SER A 164 24.91 14.36 -10.44
CA SER A 164 24.33 15.70 -10.36
C SER A 164 25.24 16.71 -9.64
N ASP A 165 26.00 16.29 -8.66
CA ASP A 165 26.95 17.18 -7.93
C ASP A 165 28.17 17.57 -8.76
N THR A 166 28.47 16.80 -9.81
CA THR A 166 29.63 17.09 -10.69
C THR A 166 29.31 18.09 -11.81
N LEU A 167 28.03 18.42 -12.05
CA LEU A 167 27.57 19.25 -13.18
C LEU A 167 26.96 20.61 -12.77
N MET A 168 26.97 21.00 -11.48
CA MET A 168 26.50 22.33 -11.08
C MET A 168 27.69 23.28 -10.80
N PRO A 169 27.88 24.38 -11.57
CA PRO A 169 28.84 25.41 -11.20
C PRO A 169 28.34 26.19 -9.97
N GLU A 170 29.24 26.46 -9.04
CA GLU A 170 29.01 27.26 -7.84
C GLU A 170 28.33 28.60 -8.18
N ARG A 171 27.10 28.81 -7.74
CA ARG A 171 26.49 30.15 -7.70
C ARG A 171 26.90 30.84 -6.42
N GLY A 172 27.63 31.95 -6.59
CA GLY A 172 28.16 32.76 -5.52
C GLY A 172 27.14 33.19 -4.48
N LYS A 173 27.57 33.16 -3.25
CA LYS A 173 26.85 33.68 -2.07
C LYS A 173 26.74 35.21 -2.18
N PRO A 174 25.58 35.82 -1.91
CA PRO A 174 25.52 37.28 -1.76
C PRO A 174 26.17 37.67 -0.44
N HIS A 175 27.13 38.59 -0.50
CA HIS A 175 27.65 39.33 0.64
C HIS A 175 26.55 40.26 1.18
N TYR A 176 26.22 40.12 2.45
CA TYR A 176 25.56 41.15 3.23
C TYR A 176 26.68 41.86 4.02
N GLU A 177 26.99 43.11 3.66
CA GLU A 177 27.70 44.06 4.51
C GLU A 177 26.69 44.81 5.38
N SER A 178 27.04 44.88 6.65
CA SER A 178 26.64 45.75 7.78
C SER A 178 25.33 46.54 7.71
#